data_f23fa26b0b39f8b0a776711d7b56d550
#
_entry.id   f23fa26b0b39f8b0a776711d7b56d550
#
_cell.length_a   1.000
_cell.length_b   1.000
_cell.length_c   1.000
_cell.angle_alpha   90.00
_cell.angle_beta   90.00
_cell.angle_gamma   90.00
#
_symmetry.space_group_name_H-M   'P 1'
#
loop_
_entity.id
_entity.type
_entity.pdbx_description
1 polymer ?
#
loop_
_entity_poly.entity_id
_entity_poly.type
_entity_poly.pdbx_seq_one_letter_code
_entity_poly.pdbx_strand_id
1 'polypeptide(L)'
;MSNPQTTVPRFNVHTASFDPLPEYNGQQAWLYKSADGKRRVGSFKEAGHYVVPMENDEFFFVVAGSSKVSVEGGESFELTEGDCVYFRKGQTVTFDHASDFHDVAVLISHDDETATA
;
A
#
# COMPACT_ATOMS: atom_id res chain seq x y z
N MET A 1 5.65 -18.80 4.02
CA MET A 1 5.68 -18.81 5.49
C MET A 1 4.91 -17.62 6.02
N SER A 2 4.27 -17.78 7.15
CA SER A 2 3.55 -16.71 7.81
C SER A 2 4.36 -16.18 9.00
N ASN A 3 4.06 -14.95 9.41
CA ASN A 3 4.65 -14.37 10.61
C ASN A 3 3.97 -14.94 11.85
N PRO A 4 4.66 -14.96 13.00
CA PRO A 4 4.06 -15.44 14.23
C PRO A 4 2.77 -14.69 14.58
N GLN A 5 1.78 -15.41 15.08
CA GLN A 5 0.55 -14.78 15.54
C GLN A 5 0.69 -14.40 17.01
N THR A 6 0.20 -13.22 17.33
CA THR A 6 0.28 -12.64 18.67
C THR A 6 -1.04 -11.95 19.01
N THR A 7 -1.31 -11.72 20.33
CA THR A 7 -2.51 -11.00 20.75
C THR A 7 -2.50 -9.54 20.29
N VAL A 8 -1.30 -8.97 20.13
CA VAL A 8 -1.11 -7.67 19.48
C VAL A 8 -0.34 -7.92 18.19
N PRO A 9 -0.98 -7.81 17.03
CA PRO A 9 -0.31 -8.03 15.75
C PRO A 9 0.91 -7.12 15.62
N ARG A 10 2.06 -7.72 15.35
CA ARG A 10 3.29 -6.94 15.16
C ARG A 10 4.33 -7.75 14.40
N PHE A 11 5.13 -7.06 13.61
CA PHE A 11 6.36 -7.58 13.03
C PHE A 11 7.28 -6.40 12.71
N ASN A 12 8.52 -6.71 12.45
CA ASN A 12 9.47 -5.72 11.91
C ASN A 12 9.48 -5.88 10.40
N VAL A 13 9.30 -4.78 9.67
CA VAL A 13 9.22 -4.83 8.19
C VAL A 13 10.51 -5.33 7.54
N HIS A 14 11.64 -5.22 8.23
CA HIS A 14 12.93 -5.66 7.69
C HIS A 14 13.20 -7.15 7.92
N THR A 15 12.48 -7.77 8.85
CA THR A 15 12.67 -9.19 9.20
C THR A 15 11.43 -10.04 9.01
N ALA A 16 10.32 -9.44 8.66
CA ALA A 16 9.07 -10.15 8.42
C ALA A 16 9.19 -11.16 7.27
N SER A 17 8.40 -12.22 7.32
CA SER A 17 8.27 -13.17 6.22
C SER A 17 7.27 -12.63 5.21
N PHE A 18 7.67 -12.59 3.94
CA PHE A 18 6.84 -12.10 2.84
C PHE A 18 6.42 -13.25 1.95
N ASP A 19 5.19 -13.20 1.47
CA ASP A 19 4.65 -14.12 0.47
C ASP A 19 4.71 -13.47 -0.91
N PRO A 20 4.76 -14.26 -2.00
CA PRO A 20 4.76 -13.69 -3.35
C PRO A 20 3.51 -12.85 -3.64
N LEU A 21 3.70 -11.76 -4.39
CA LEU A 21 2.64 -10.90 -4.91
C LEU A 21 2.92 -10.67 -6.41
N PRO A 22 2.65 -11.68 -7.25
CA PRO A 22 3.06 -11.62 -8.66
C PRO A 22 2.36 -10.53 -9.46
N GLU A 23 1.15 -10.12 -9.08
CA GLU A 23 0.41 -9.05 -9.77
C GLU A 23 1.17 -7.73 -9.78
N TYR A 24 2.03 -7.51 -8.79
CA TYR A 24 2.81 -6.27 -8.66
C TYR A 24 4.32 -6.53 -8.68
N ASN A 25 4.74 -7.67 -9.24
CA ASN A 25 6.15 -8.06 -9.31
C ASN A 25 6.84 -7.98 -7.95
N GLY A 26 6.18 -8.45 -6.91
CA GLY A 26 6.66 -8.21 -5.57
C GLY A 26 6.27 -9.25 -4.53
N GLN A 27 6.16 -8.77 -3.31
CA GLN A 27 5.90 -9.57 -2.12
C GLN A 27 4.99 -8.82 -1.17
N GLN A 28 4.29 -9.57 -0.32
CA GLN A 28 3.36 -9.00 0.67
C GLN A 28 3.51 -9.69 2.02
N ALA A 29 3.31 -8.92 3.09
CA ALA A 29 3.24 -9.45 4.44
C ALA A 29 2.08 -8.75 5.16
N TRP A 30 1.01 -9.50 5.43
CA TRP A 30 -0.14 -8.94 6.12
C TRP A 30 0.12 -8.91 7.62
N LEU A 31 -0.10 -7.75 8.24
CA LEU A 31 -0.01 -7.56 9.68
C LEU A 31 -1.33 -7.83 10.35
N TYR A 32 -2.42 -7.31 9.78
CA TYR A 32 -3.74 -7.41 10.39
C TYR A 32 -4.83 -7.28 9.31
N LYS A 33 -5.89 -8.06 9.50
CA LYS A 33 -7.13 -7.93 8.74
C LYS A 33 -8.27 -8.06 9.73
N SER A 34 -9.18 -7.06 9.77
CA SER A 34 -10.36 -7.13 10.64
C SER A 34 -11.29 -8.26 10.17
N ALA A 35 -12.16 -8.73 11.07
CA ALA A 35 -13.08 -9.81 10.76
C ALA A 35 -14.00 -9.51 9.58
N ASP A 36 -14.40 -8.25 9.41
CA ASP A 36 -15.24 -7.81 8.30
C ASP A 36 -14.41 -7.46 7.04
N GLY A 37 -13.08 -7.52 7.10
CA GLY A 37 -12.19 -7.20 6.01
C GLY A 37 -12.07 -5.71 5.67
N LYS A 38 -12.68 -4.84 6.45
CA LYS A 38 -12.73 -3.40 6.13
C LYS A 38 -11.49 -2.63 6.57
N ARG A 39 -10.70 -3.17 7.49
CA ARG A 39 -9.46 -2.56 7.95
C ARG A 39 -8.34 -3.57 7.79
N ARG A 40 -7.34 -3.21 7.01
CA ARG A 40 -6.24 -4.11 6.69
C ARG A 40 -4.94 -3.33 6.74
N VAL A 41 -3.91 -3.95 7.27
CA VAL A 41 -2.57 -3.37 7.35
C VAL A 41 -1.56 -4.39 6.88
N GLY A 42 -0.68 -3.98 5.99
CA GLY A 42 0.37 -4.86 5.50
C GLY A 42 1.60 -4.10 5.05
N SER A 43 2.63 -4.84 4.72
CA SER A 43 3.84 -4.32 4.11
C SER A 43 3.99 -4.94 2.72
N PHE A 44 4.37 -4.13 1.75
CA PHE A 44 4.41 -4.52 0.35
C PHE A 44 5.71 -4.09 -0.29
N LYS A 45 6.26 -4.98 -1.11
CA LYS A 45 7.37 -4.70 -2.01
C LYS A 45 6.82 -4.83 -3.41
N GLU A 46 6.87 -3.77 -4.19
CA GLU A 46 6.26 -3.73 -5.52
C GLU A 46 7.19 -3.05 -6.50
N ALA A 47 7.11 -3.42 -7.77
CA ALA A 47 7.93 -2.82 -8.81
C ALA A 47 7.15 -2.71 -10.10
N GLY A 48 7.38 -1.65 -10.86
CA GLY A 48 6.80 -1.46 -12.18
C GLY A 48 5.68 -0.42 -12.22
N HIS A 49 5.00 -0.40 -13.35
CA HIS A 49 4.01 0.63 -13.68
C HIS A 49 2.59 0.08 -13.54
N TYR A 50 1.75 0.77 -12.75
CA TYR A 50 0.38 0.33 -12.48
C TYR A 50 -0.59 1.50 -12.46
N VAL A 51 -1.79 1.29 -13.00
CA VAL A 51 -2.91 2.22 -12.89
C VAL A 51 -3.93 1.58 -11.94
N VAL A 52 -4.18 2.21 -10.82
CA VAL A 52 -4.98 1.63 -9.74
C VAL A 52 -6.20 2.52 -9.45
N PRO A 53 -7.41 2.05 -9.77
CA PRO A 53 -8.60 2.70 -9.27
C PRO A 53 -8.74 2.38 -7.78
N MET A 54 -8.76 3.41 -6.93
CA MET A 54 -8.84 3.21 -5.49
C MET A 54 -10.26 2.84 -5.08
N GLU A 55 -10.43 1.58 -4.68
CA GLU A 55 -11.70 1.06 -4.18
C GLU A 55 -11.85 1.29 -2.67
N ASN A 56 -10.73 1.63 -2.01
CA ASN A 56 -10.63 1.87 -0.58
C ASN A 56 -9.80 3.13 -0.35
N ASP A 57 -9.89 3.69 0.86
CA ASP A 57 -8.86 4.62 1.30
C ASP A 57 -7.58 3.84 1.58
N GLU A 58 -6.43 4.45 1.30
CA GLU A 58 -5.16 3.76 1.43
C GLU A 58 -4.06 4.72 1.88
N PHE A 59 -3.52 4.46 3.06
CA PHE A 59 -2.39 5.22 3.59
C PHE A 59 -1.11 4.42 3.32
N PHE A 60 -0.07 5.11 2.82
CA PHE A 60 1.26 4.52 2.63
C PHE A 60 2.30 5.26 3.46
N PHE A 61 3.21 4.50 4.05
CA PHE A 61 4.48 4.99 4.54
C PHE A 61 5.58 4.28 3.72
N VAL A 62 6.45 5.05 3.08
CA VAL A 62 7.52 4.51 2.24
C VAL A 62 8.71 4.13 3.11
N VAL A 63 9.00 2.83 3.18
CA VAL A 63 10.12 2.28 3.95
C VAL A 63 11.42 2.41 3.17
N ALA A 64 11.39 2.17 1.86
CA ALA A 64 12.57 2.21 1.01
C ALA A 64 12.17 2.43 -0.45
N GLY A 65 13.09 2.90 -1.26
CA GLY A 65 12.88 3.10 -2.68
C GLY A 65 12.07 4.33 -3.01
N SER A 66 11.51 4.36 -4.21
CA SER A 66 10.76 5.50 -4.70
C SER A 66 9.63 5.08 -5.64
N SER A 67 8.67 5.98 -5.82
CA SER A 67 7.60 5.80 -6.80
C SER A 67 7.20 7.15 -7.37
N LYS A 68 7.03 7.22 -8.69
CA LYS A 68 6.45 8.39 -9.33
C LYS A 68 4.95 8.19 -9.37
N VAL A 69 4.20 9.18 -8.90
CA VAL A 69 2.75 9.07 -8.69
C VAL A 69 2.05 10.15 -9.47
N SER A 70 0.95 9.78 -10.12
CA SER A 70 0.07 10.73 -10.80
C SER A 70 -1.37 10.40 -10.45
N VAL A 71 -2.10 11.37 -9.95
CA VAL A 71 -3.54 11.23 -9.63
C VAL A 71 -4.34 11.81 -10.78
N GLU A 72 -5.21 11.00 -11.39
CA GLU A 72 -6.02 11.45 -12.51
C GLU A 72 -6.90 12.63 -12.10
N GLY A 73 -6.82 13.72 -12.85
CA GLY A 73 -7.53 14.96 -12.53
C GLY A 73 -6.94 15.73 -11.36
N GLY A 74 -5.83 15.28 -10.82
CA GLY A 74 -5.17 15.87 -9.66
C GLY A 74 -3.70 16.13 -9.92
N GLU A 75 -2.90 16.01 -8.86
CA GLU A 75 -1.47 16.34 -8.91
C GLU A 75 -0.59 15.14 -9.24
N SER A 76 0.66 15.43 -9.59
CA SER A 76 1.71 14.44 -9.78
C SER A 76 2.86 14.76 -8.83
N PHE A 77 3.48 13.72 -8.28
CA PHE A 77 4.57 13.88 -7.31
C PHE A 77 5.40 12.60 -7.23
N GLU A 78 6.50 12.67 -6.51
CA GLU A 78 7.33 11.50 -6.25
C GLU A 78 7.31 11.17 -4.76
N LEU A 79 7.22 9.89 -4.45
CA LEU A 79 7.36 9.36 -3.10
C LEU A 79 8.76 8.79 -2.93
N THR A 80 9.41 9.12 -1.82
CA THR A 80 10.72 8.61 -1.46
C THR A 80 10.70 8.12 -0.02
N GLU A 81 11.78 7.47 0.42
CA GLU A 81 11.90 6.93 1.77
C GLU A 81 11.49 7.97 2.83
N GLY A 82 10.60 7.57 3.74
CA GLY A 82 10.10 8.42 4.80
C GLY A 82 8.83 9.19 4.47
N ASP A 83 8.42 9.22 3.20
CA ASP A 83 7.20 9.92 2.81
C ASP A 83 5.96 9.15 3.24
N CYS A 84 4.93 9.92 3.60
CA CYS A 84 3.59 9.41 3.87
C CYS A 84 2.61 10.00 2.86
N VAL A 85 1.62 9.21 2.46
CA VAL A 85 0.60 9.65 1.52
C VAL A 85 -0.73 8.99 1.86
N TYR A 86 -1.83 9.69 1.61
CA TYR A 86 -3.17 9.16 1.81
C TYR A 86 -3.97 9.31 0.52
N PHE A 87 -4.35 8.17 -0.08
CA PHE A 87 -5.23 8.13 -1.25
C PHE A 87 -6.65 7.85 -0.79
N ARG A 88 -7.61 8.52 -1.43
CA ARG A 88 -9.02 8.38 -1.08
C ARG A 88 -9.73 7.48 -2.08
N LYS A 89 -10.71 6.74 -1.61
CA LYS A 89 -11.62 5.96 -2.45
C LYS A 89 -12.16 6.85 -3.58
N GLY A 90 -12.13 6.36 -4.81
CA GLY A 90 -12.60 7.06 -6.00
C GLY A 90 -11.49 7.69 -6.83
N GLN A 91 -10.30 7.89 -6.27
CA GLN A 91 -9.16 8.37 -7.05
C GLN A 91 -8.62 7.27 -7.94
N THR A 92 -8.16 7.64 -9.13
CA THR A 92 -7.39 6.73 -9.99
C THR A 92 -5.95 7.18 -9.97
N VAL A 93 -5.07 6.30 -9.53
CA VAL A 93 -3.68 6.64 -9.26
C VAL A 93 -2.77 5.79 -10.14
N THR A 94 -1.86 6.46 -10.83
CA THR A 94 -0.82 5.79 -11.61
C THR A 94 0.46 5.79 -10.80
N PHE A 95 1.02 4.60 -10.59
CA PHE A 95 2.28 4.40 -9.90
C PHE A 95 3.34 3.94 -10.88
N ASP A 96 4.54 4.46 -10.72
CA ASP A 96 5.73 3.96 -11.38
C ASP A 96 6.75 3.64 -10.29
N HIS A 97 6.67 2.41 -9.77
CA HIS A 97 7.48 1.96 -8.65
C HIS A 97 8.88 1.59 -9.10
N ALA A 98 9.88 2.13 -8.42
CA ALA A 98 11.26 1.67 -8.59
C ALA A 98 11.39 0.21 -8.12
N SER A 99 12.43 -0.48 -8.55
CA SER A 99 12.62 -1.91 -8.27
C SER A 99 12.78 -2.24 -6.78
N ASP A 100 13.13 -1.26 -5.97
CA ASP A 100 13.32 -1.40 -4.52
C ASP A 100 12.20 -0.76 -3.69
N PHE A 101 11.10 -0.40 -4.31
CA PHE A 101 9.99 0.25 -3.60
C PHE A 101 9.40 -0.70 -2.55
N HIS A 102 9.31 -0.20 -1.31
CA HIS A 102 8.82 -0.95 -0.16
C HIS A 102 8.02 -0.01 0.72
N ASP A 103 6.79 -0.37 1.03
CA ASP A 103 5.91 0.45 1.87
C ASP A 103 5.25 -0.34 3.00
N VAL A 104 4.62 0.41 3.90
CA VAL A 104 3.61 -0.09 4.82
C VAL A 104 2.31 0.60 4.44
N ALA A 105 1.25 -0.16 4.25
CA ALA A 105 -0.03 0.37 3.81
C ALA A 105 -1.15 0.01 4.78
N VAL A 106 -2.05 0.97 5.00
CA VAL A 106 -3.29 0.79 5.72
C VAL A 106 -4.43 0.98 4.72
N LEU A 107 -5.28 -0.04 4.58
CA LEU A 107 -6.42 -0.01 3.67
C LEU A 107 -7.70 0.03 4.49
N ILE A 108 -8.57 0.99 4.18
CA ILE A 108 -9.82 1.21 4.89
C ILE A 108 -10.98 1.19 3.88
N SER A 109 -11.86 0.20 4.02
CA SER A 109 -13.08 0.13 3.21
C SER A 109 -14.20 0.86 3.95
N HIS A 110 -14.94 1.71 3.23
CA HIS A 110 -16.04 2.48 3.81
C HIS A 110 -17.05 2.85 2.72
N ASP A 111 -18.23 3.26 3.15
CA ASP A 111 -19.31 3.73 2.27
C ASP A 111 -19.50 5.24 2.35
N ASP A 112 -18.50 5.96 2.87
CA ASP A 112 -18.51 7.41 2.95
C ASP A 112 -18.31 8.02 1.55
N GLU A 113 -18.07 9.33 1.50
CA GLU A 113 -17.91 10.03 0.23
C GLU A 113 -16.81 9.42 -0.66
N THR A 114 -17.03 9.54 -1.96
CA THR A 114 -16.03 9.12 -2.98
C THR A 114 -15.37 10.37 -3.53
N ALA A 115 -14.04 10.35 -3.62
CA ALA A 115 -13.28 11.45 -4.18
C ALA A 115 -13.53 11.59 -5.68
N THR A 116 -13.47 12.83 -6.17
CA THR A 116 -13.60 13.15 -7.59
C THR A 116 -12.24 13.37 -8.26
N ALA A 117 -11.21 13.54 -7.48
CA ALA A 117 -9.83 13.66 -7.97
C ALA A 117 -8.85 13.36 -6.85
#